data_38ff4bf1bbce246f3923c3fb37166c1e
#
_entry.id   38ff4bf1bbce246f3923c3fb37166c1e
#
_cell.length_a   1.000
_cell.length_b   1.000
_cell.length_c   1.000
_cell.angle_alpha   90.00
_cell.angle_beta   90.00
_cell.angle_gamma   90.00
#
_symmetry.space_group_name_H-M   'P 1'
#
loop_
_entity.id
_entity.type
_entity.pdbx_description
1 polymer ?
#
loop_
_entity_poly.entity_id
_entity_poly.type
_entity_poly.pdbx_seq_one_letter_code
_entity_poly.pdbx_strand_id
1 'polypeptide(L)'
;MPGGALFVFRGGSGNGRVGEGCQGESGLGKLECLTMGKLFGTDGVRGLANEKLTAPLAMKLGAAAACVLVNKEGVGQRRPTAVIGRDPRVSGEMLEAAMAAGMASQGVNVLQVGVLPTPAVAFLTDDFGADMGVMISASHNPMPDNGIKFFSAGGHKLDDQMEEAIEEMMLDLPESGPTGAAIGRVLDESAEALERYLAHLRTAVTTPLDGIRVVVDCANGAAFKAAPEAYRQAGADVVAIHNAPNSYNINEGVGSTHIEVIQQAVIEHQADLGLAHDGDADRCLAVDSEGNVVDGDQIMAILAIAMKEDGELKKNTLVATVMSNLGLKLAMKEAGIDMRETKVGDRYVLAELRSSDLSLGGEQSGHLVIPEHGTTGDGTLTGLTLMARMARTGKTVKELASVMTVLPQTLINVPVENKAEVLGNDAVKQAIAGANEELGDTGRVLLRPSGTEELFRVMVEAKDAATARKIAGSLAAVVAQV
;
A
#
# COMPACT_ATOMS: atom_id res chain seq x y z
N MET A 1 -4.83 -1.92 -61.84
CA MET A 1 -5.97 -1.96 -62.77
C MET A 1 -6.88 -3.11 -62.33
N PRO A 2 -8.21 -2.90 -62.34
CA PRO A 2 -8.99 -2.04 -61.44
C PRO A 2 -10.19 -2.83 -60.82
N GLY A 3 -10.96 -2.17 -59.98
CA GLY A 3 -12.25 -2.69 -59.56
C GLY A 3 -12.88 -1.88 -58.40
N GLY A 4 -13.29 -0.64 -58.70
CA GLY A 4 -14.11 0.13 -57.75
C GLY A 4 -15.57 -0.28 -57.84
N ALA A 5 -16.28 -0.35 -56.75
CA ALA A 5 -17.72 -0.47 -56.66
C ALA A 5 -18.29 0.76 -55.94
N LEU A 6 -18.95 1.55 -56.72
CA LEU A 6 -19.72 2.76 -56.34
C LEU A 6 -21.13 2.31 -55.93
N PHE A 7 -21.56 2.57 -54.69
CA PHE A 7 -22.97 2.43 -54.31
C PHE A 7 -23.69 3.76 -54.35
N VAL A 8 -24.68 3.82 -55.27
CA VAL A 8 -25.58 4.96 -55.48
C VAL A 8 -26.79 4.82 -54.59
N PHE A 9 -27.07 5.84 -53.77
CA PHE A 9 -28.36 5.97 -53.09
C PHE A 9 -29.42 6.53 -53.99
N ARG A 10 -30.50 5.79 -54.21
CA ARG A 10 -31.74 6.29 -54.83
C ARG A 10 -32.68 6.79 -53.76
N GLY A 11 -33.10 8.06 -53.86
CA GLY A 11 -34.17 8.62 -53.08
C GLY A 11 -35.54 8.13 -53.55
N GLY A 12 -36.44 7.93 -52.64
CA GLY A 12 -37.86 7.66 -52.88
C GLY A 12 -38.70 8.63 -52.06
N SER A 13 -39.38 9.53 -52.75
CA SER A 13 -40.39 10.44 -52.21
C SER A 13 -41.71 9.72 -52.02
N GLY A 14 -42.37 9.91 -50.86
CA GLY A 14 -43.71 9.42 -50.56
C GLY A 14 -44.40 10.29 -49.53
N ASN A 15 -45.30 11.15 -49.99
CA ASN A 15 -46.25 11.95 -49.21
C ASN A 15 -47.31 11.05 -48.53
N GLY A 16 -47.70 11.37 -47.29
CA GLY A 16 -48.96 10.82 -46.79
C GLY A 16 -49.25 11.01 -45.31
N ARG A 17 -49.96 12.06 -44.98
CA ARG A 17 -51.00 12.22 -43.93
C ARG A 17 -50.67 12.29 -42.46
N VAL A 18 -51.08 13.43 -41.93
CA VAL A 18 -51.35 13.83 -40.55
C VAL A 18 -52.19 12.79 -39.79
N GLY A 19 -51.80 12.44 -38.61
CA GLY A 19 -52.53 11.69 -37.62
C GLY A 19 -52.05 12.06 -36.19
N GLU A 20 -53.02 12.48 -35.40
CA GLU A 20 -52.87 13.06 -34.06
C GLU A 20 -52.28 12.12 -33.01
N GLY A 21 -51.55 12.73 -32.05
CA GLY A 21 -51.61 12.38 -30.65
C GLY A 21 -50.84 11.13 -30.18
N CYS A 22 -49.59 11.32 -29.78
CA CYS A 22 -49.02 10.59 -28.65
C CYS A 22 -48.16 11.50 -27.82
N GLN A 23 -48.64 11.84 -26.64
CA GLN A 23 -47.79 12.37 -25.55
C GLN A 23 -46.78 11.31 -25.22
N GLY A 24 -45.55 11.44 -25.70
CA GLY A 24 -44.40 10.63 -25.33
C GLY A 24 -43.75 11.31 -24.14
N GLU A 25 -43.93 10.74 -22.94
CA GLU A 25 -43.15 11.04 -21.80
C GLU A 25 -41.66 10.87 -22.14
N SER A 26 -40.91 11.94 -22.01
CA SER A 26 -39.44 11.92 -22.06
C SER A 26 -38.94 11.10 -20.88
N GLY A 27 -38.69 9.84 -21.16
CA GLY A 27 -37.96 8.94 -20.23
C GLY A 27 -36.48 9.31 -20.17
N LEU A 28 -36.16 10.51 -19.67
CA LEU A 28 -34.89 10.75 -19.02
C LEU A 28 -34.95 10.00 -17.72
N GLY A 29 -34.33 8.80 -17.75
CA GLY A 29 -34.18 7.99 -16.57
C GLY A 29 -33.70 8.85 -15.41
N LYS A 30 -34.48 8.87 -14.33
CA LYS A 30 -34.02 9.32 -13.03
C LYS A 30 -32.66 8.64 -12.80
N LEU A 31 -31.57 9.40 -12.87
CA LEU A 31 -30.37 9.02 -12.16
C LEU A 31 -30.82 8.86 -10.70
N GLU A 32 -30.93 7.63 -10.25
CA GLU A 32 -31.03 7.34 -8.85
C GLU A 32 -29.89 8.08 -8.18
N CYS A 33 -30.22 9.02 -7.32
CA CYS A 33 -29.31 9.63 -6.37
C CYS A 33 -28.95 8.50 -5.41
N LEU A 34 -28.02 7.64 -5.86
CA LEU A 34 -27.31 6.73 -4.99
C LEU A 34 -26.64 7.64 -3.97
N THR A 35 -27.08 7.57 -2.73
CA THR A 35 -26.26 7.94 -1.59
C THR A 35 -25.00 7.10 -1.70
N MET A 36 -23.98 7.62 -2.36
CA MET A 36 -22.68 6.96 -2.48
C MET A 36 -22.18 6.85 -1.03
N GLY A 37 -22.09 5.62 -0.52
CA GLY A 37 -21.31 5.37 0.69
C GLY A 37 -19.89 5.87 0.43
N LYS A 38 -19.14 6.12 1.49
CA LYS A 38 -17.74 6.60 1.41
C LYS A 38 -16.96 5.75 0.41
N LEU A 39 -16.46 6.39 -0.66
CA LEU A 39 -15.75 5.72 -1.75
C LEU A 39 -14.32 5.38 -1.34
N PHE A 40 -13.65 6.32 -0.65
CA PHE A 40 -12.32 6.11 -0.12
C PHE A 40 -12.36 5.20 1.11
N GLY A 41 -11.58 4.11 1.05
CA GLY A 41 -11.31 3.24 2.19
C GLY A 41 -10.09 3.71 2.99
N THR A 42 -9.48 2.81 3.76
CA THR A 42 -8.27 3.11 4.55
C THR A 42 -7.02 3.35 3.69
N ASP A 43 -7.03 2.90 2.44
CA ASP A 43 -5.88 3.00 1.52
C ASP A 43 -6.38 3.20 0.07
N GLY A 44 -7.00 4.35 -0.18
CA GLY A 44 -7.55 4.73 -1.47
C GLY A 44 -8.88 4.06 -1.83
N VAL A 45 -9.24 4.12 -3.11
CA VAL A 45 -10.45 3.50 -3.69
C VAL A 45 -10.10 2.12 -4.22
N ARG A 46 -10.70 1.06 -3.69
CA ARG A 46 -10.42 -0.33 -4.10
C ARG A 46 -11.69 -1.08 -4.50
N GLY A 47 -11.54 -2.03 -5.41
CA GLY A 47 -12.62 -2.91 -5.79
C GLY A 47 -12.29 -3.83 -6.95
N LEU A 48 -13.23 -4.72 -7.28
CA LEU A 48 -13.16 -5.57 -8.45
C LEU A 48 -13.12 -4.68 -9.71
N ALA A 49 -12.05 -4.82 -10.47
CA ALA A 49 -11.82 -3.98 -11.66
C ALA A 49 -12.90 -4.22 -12.72
N ASN A 50 -13.32 -3.16 -13.37
CA ASN A 50 -14.38 -3.11 -14.38
C ASN A 50 -15.79 -3.52 -13.88
N GLU A 51 -15.97 -3.67 -12.56
CA GLU A 51 -17.27 -3.83 -11.90
C GLU A 51 -17.50 -2.68 -10.91
N LYS A 52 -16.70 -2.61 -9.85
CA LYS A 52 -16.72 -1.50 -8.88
C LYS A 52 -15.79 -0.38 -9.29
N LEU A 53 -14.56 -0.73 -9.68
CA LEU A 53 -13.54 0.23 -10.13
C LEU A 53 -13.53 0.26 -11.66
N THR A 54 -14.38 1.11 -12.25
CA THR A 54 -14.59 1.20 -13.69
C THR A 54 -13.78 2.35 -14.33
N ALA A 55 -13.57 2.31 -15.66
CA ALA A 55 -12.93 3.39 -16.38
C ALA A 55 -13.67 4.74 -16.25
N PRO A 56 -15.02 4.82 -16.34
CA PRO A 56 -15.74 6.06 -16.05
C PRO A 56 -15.52 6.60 -14.65
N LEU A 57 -15.46 5.72 -13.62
CA LEU A 57 -15.16 6.12 -12.25
C LEU A 57 -13.73 6.68 -12.14
N ALA A 58 -12.73 6.01 -12.72
CA ALA A 58 -11.35 6.46 -12.72
C ALA A 58 -11.18 7.82 -13.41
N MET A 59 -11.85 8.02 -14.55
CA MET A 59 -11.85 9.31 -15.26
C MET A 59 -12.47 10.42 -14.40
N LYS A 60 -13.58 10.13 -13.74
CA LYS A 60 -14.27 11.08 -12.87
C LYS A 60 -13.44 11.44 -11.63
N LEU A 61 -12.81 10.44 -11.00
CA LEU A 61 -11.86 10.62 -9.91
C LEU A 61 -10.67 11.50 -10.33
N GLY A 62 -10.08 11.23 -11.49
CA GLY A 62 -8.96 12.01 -12.02
C GLY A 62 -9.32 13.47 -12.25
N ALA A 63 -10.50 13.74 -12.83
CA ALA A 63 -10.99 15.10 -13.03
C ALA A 63 -11.25 15.80 -11.68
N ALA A 64 -11.88 15.12 -10.72
CA ALA A 64 -12.18 15.68 -9.39
C ALA A 64 -10.89 15.97 -8.61
N ALA A 65 -9.95 15.02 -8.58
CA ALA A 65 -8.66 15.20 -7.93
C ALA A 65 -7.86 16.37 -8.53
N ALA A 66 -7.88 16.53 -9.86
CA ALA A 66 -7.28 17.68 -10.53
C ALA A 66 -7.89 19.02 -10.09
N CYS A 67 -9.20 19.07 -9.88
CA CYS A 67 -9.88 20.27 -9.38
C CYS A 67 -9.54 20.60 -7.93
N VAL A 68 -9.36 19.60 -7.08
CA VAL A 68 -9.15 19.76 -5.63
C VAL A 68 -7.67 19.96 -5.30
N LEU A 69 -6.79 19.08 -5.82
CA LEU A 69 -5.38 19.02 -5.40
C LEU A 69 -4.49 20.04 -6.10
N VAL A 70 -4.93 20.55 -7.27
CA VAL A 70 -4.17 21.57 -7.97
C VAL A 70 -4.47 22.94 -7.35
N ASN A 71 -3.50 23.51 -6.66
CA ASN A 71 -3.64 24.84 -6.12
C ASN A 71 -3.58 25.88 -7.24
N LYS A 72 -4.76 26.39 -7.67
CA LYS A 72 -4.88 27.38 -8.74
C LYS A 72 -4.28 28.74 -8.39
N GLU A 73 -4.12 29.06 -7.10
CA GLU A 73 -3.54 30.34 -6.65
C GLU A 73 -2.00 30.36 -6.72
N GLY A 74 -1.35 29.19 -6.62
CA GLY A 74 0.12 29.05 -6.70
C GLY A 74 0.69 28.81 -8.11
N VAL A 75 -0.15 28.53 -9.10
CA VAL A 75 0.25 28.16 -10.46
C VAL A 75 0.51 29.41 -11.34
N GLY A 76 1.29 30.36 -10.84
CA GLY A 76 1.48 31.66 -11.51
C GLY A 76 2.14 31.61 -12.89
N GLN A 77 2.89 30.60 -13.29
CA GLN A 77 3.54 30.49 -14.60
C GLN A 77 3.77 29.06 -15.12
N ARG A 78 3.63 28.02 -14.29
CA ARG A 78 3.79 26.62 -14.74
C ARG A 78 2.43 25.92 -14.86
N ARG A 79 2.32 24.99 -15.80
CA ARG A 79 1.15 24.12 -15.90
C ARG A 79 1.17 23.09 -14.77
N PRO A 80 0.01 22.84 -14.13
CA PRO A 80 -0.07 21.78 -13.11
C PRO A 80 0.31 20.43 -13.69
N THR A 81 0.92 19.59 -12.86
CA THR A 81 1.47 18.30 -13.28
C THR A 81 1.07 17.22 -12.30
N ALA A 82 0.72 16.04 -12.80
CA ALA A 82 0.44 14.84 -12.05
C ALA A 82 1.38 13.70 -12.47
N VAL A 83 1.83 12.89 -11.53
CA VAL A 83 2.54 11.63 -11.79
C VAL A 83 1.54 10.49 -11.68
N ILE A 84 1.53 9.55 -12.63
CA ILE A 84 0.72 8.32 -12.55
C ILE A 84 1.61 7.11 -12.77
N GLY A 85 1.63 6.19 -11.78
CA GLY A 85 2.24 4.88 -11.89
C GLY A 85 1.26 3.76 -11.56
N ARG A 86 1.61 2.54 -11.87
CA ARG A 86 0.76 1.37 -11.66
C ARG A 86 1.55 0.10 -11.34
N ASP A 87 0.85 -0.90 -10.83
CA ASP A 87 1.33 -2.27 -10.84
C ASP A 87 1.05 -2.96 -12.20
N PRO A 88 1.52 -4.20 -12.42
CA PRO A 88 1.39 -4.84 -13.72
C PRO A 88 0.01 -5.48 -14.01
N ARG A 89 -1.02 -5.28 -13.19
CA ARG A 89 -2.37 -5.83 -13.45
C ARG A 89 -2.90 -5.38 -14.82
N VAL A 90 -3.57 -6.29 -15.54
CA VAL A 90 -4.16 -5.99 -16.85
C VAL A 90 -5.13 -4.80 -16.80
N SER A 91 -5.89 -4.64 -15.71
CA SER A 91 -6.80 -3.52 -15.53
C SER A 91 -6.10 -2.17 -15.30
N GLY A 92 -4.80 -2.19 -14.94
CA GLY A 92 -4.02 -0.99 -14.68
C GLY A 92 -3.92 -0.09 -15.91
N GLU A 93 -3.73 -0.64 -17.10
CA GLU A 93 -3.63 0.13 -18.35
C GLU A 93 -4.94 0.89 -18.67
N MET A 94 -6.07 0.23 -18.49
CA MET A 94 -7.39 0.85 -18.69
C MET A 94 -7.64 1.97 -17.68
N LEU A 95 -7.34 1.72 -16.40
CA LEU A 95 -7.55 2.70 -15.34
C LEU A 95 -6.61 3.89 -15.45
N GLU A 96 -5.34 3.67 -15.82
CA GLU A 96 -4.35 4.70 -16.08
C GLU A 96 -4.78 5.63 -17.22
N ALA A 97 -5.21 5.06 -18.35
CA ALA A 97 -5.69 5.84 -19.49
C ALA A 97 -6.91 6.70 -19.14
N ALA A 98 -7.87 6.14 -18.39
CA ALA A 98 -9.06 6.85 -17.95
C ALA A 98 -8.72 7.98 -16.96
N MET A 99 -7.85 7.69 -15.98
CA MET A 99 -7.37 8.67 -15.00
C MET A 99 -6.64 9.83 -15.67
N ALA A 100 -5.70 9.52 -16.58
CA ALA A 100 -4.95 10.51 -17.34
C ALA A 100 -5.87 11.39 -18.19
N ALA A 101 -6.89 10.81 -18.84
CA ALA A 101 -7.88 11.57 -19.61
C ALA A 101 -8.68 12.54 -18.70
N GLY A 102 -9.11 12.08 -17.53
CA GLY A 102 -9.80 12.91 -16.54
C GLY A 102 -8.96 14.12 -16.11
N MET A 103 -7.71 13.90 -15.73
CA MET A 103 -6.80 14.97 -15.31
C MET A 103 -6.46 15.93 -16.45
N ALA A 104 -6.14 15.40 -17.63
CA ALA A 104 -5.80 16.22 -18.79
C ALA A 104 -6.97 17.11 -19.23
N SER A 105 -8.22 16.64 -19.08
CA SER A 105 -9.43 17.42 -19.36
C SER A 105 -9.57 18.64 -18.46
N GLN A 106 -8.95 18.64 -17.28
CA GLN A 106 -8.90 19.75 -16.33
C GLN A 106 -7.62 20.61 -16.49
N GLY A 107 -6.81 20.37 -17.53
CA GLY A 107 -5.62 21.15 -17.86
C GLY A 107 -4.34 20.70 -17.14
N VAL A 108 -4.34 19.56 -16.46
CA VAL A 108 -3.18 19.00 -15.78
C VAL A 108 -2.33 18.19 -16.76
N ASN A 109 -1.03 18.43 -16.81
CA ASN A 109 -0.10 17.54 -17.49
C ASN A 109 0.05 16.25 -16.69
N VAL A 110 0.07 15.12 -17.37
CA VAL A 110 0.19 13.79 -16.75
C VAL A 110 1.51 13.16 -17.18
N LEU A 111 2.35 12.81 -16.21
CA LEU A 111 3.57 12.07 -16.40
C LEU A 111 3.29 10.60 -16.08
N GLN A 112 3.25 9.76 -17.10
CA GLN A 112 3.10 8.31 -16.92
C GLN A 112 4.47 7.71 -16.61
N VAL A 113 4.64 7.18 -15.40
CA VAL A 113 5.91 6.60 -14.94
C VAL A 113 5.96 5.09 -15.10
N GLY A 114 4.90 4.48 -15.67
CA GLY A 114 4.83 3.06 -15.99
C GLY A 114 4.63 2.18 -14.76
N VAL A 115 5.21 0.96 -14.82
CA VAL A 115 5.11 -0.02 -13.72
C VAL A 115 6.25 0.20 -12.74
N LEU A 116 5.92 0.79 -11.60
CA LEU A 116 6.84 1.11 -10.51
C LEU A 116 6.19 0.89 -9.13
N PRO A 117 6.98 0.63 -8.06
CA PRO A 117 6.49 0.55 -6.69
C PRO A 117 5.73 1.78 -6.23
N THR A 118 4.79 1.58 -5.30
CA THR A 118 4.07 2.68 -4.62
C THR A 118 5.02 3.75 -4.05
N PRO A 119 6.11 3.40 -3.33
CA PRO A 119 7.06 4.40 -2.84
C PRO A 119 7.78 5.15 -3.97
N ALA A 120 8.04 4.52 -5.10
CA ALA A 120 8.63 5.20 -6.25
C ALA A 120 7.69 6.28 -6.80
N VAL A 121 6.39 6.01 -6.89
CA VAL A 121 5.39 7.00 -7.33
C VAL A 121 5.31 8.17 -6.34
N ALA A 122 5.32 7.89 -5.04
CA ALA A 122 5.34 8.91 -4.00
C ALA A 122 6.61 9.79 -4.12
N PHE A 123 7.79 9.17 -4.21
CA PHE A 123 9.06 9.87 -4.41
C PHE A 123 9.06 10.73 -5.69
N LEU A 124 8.65 10.17 -6.82
CA LEU A 124 8.63 10.88 -8.11
C LEU A 124 7.63 12.04 -8.14
N THR A 125 6.57 12.00 -7.32
CA THR A 125 5.66 13.13 -7.17
C THR A 125 6.39 14.36 -6.63
N ASP A 126 7.29 14.18 -5.68
CA ASP A 126 8.14 15.25 -5.16
C ASP A 126 9.28 15.61 -6.13
N ASP A 127 10.00 14.62 -6.63
CA ASP A 127 11.19 14.79 -7.47
C ASP A 127 10.91 15.51 -8.81
N PHE A 128 9.77 15.23 -9.43
CA PHE A 128 9.29 15.98 -10.60
C PHE A 128 8.64 17.34 -10.24
N GLY A 129 8.51 17.66 -8.95
CA GLY A 129 7.79 18.83 -8.47
C GLY A 129 6.32 18.83 -8.91
N ALA A 130 5.69 17.65 -8.95
CA ALA A 130 4.30 17.49 -9.36
C ALA A 130 3.34 17.96 -8.26
N ASP A 131 2.15 18.42 -8.67
CA ASP A 131 1.10 18.89 -7.77
C ASP A 131 0.34 17.73 -7.13
N MET A 132 0.39 16.55 -7.76
CA MET A 132 -0.23 15.33 -7.25
C MET A 132 0.43 14.08 -7.85
N GLY A 133 0.27 12.96 -7.16
CA GLY A 133 0.64 11.63 -7.62
C GLY A 133 -0.54 10.65 -7.54
N VAL A 134 -0.51 9.63 -8.38
CA VAL A 134 -1.50 8.53 -8.39
C VAL A 134 -0.78 7.21 -8.54
N MET A 135 -1.06 6.28 -7.63
CA MET A 135 -0.69 4.88 -7.78
C MET A 135 -1.93 4.04 -8.06
N ILE A 136 -1.90 3.27 -9.14
CA ILE A 136 -2.94 2.33 -9.52
C ILE A 136 -2.50 0.92 -9.13
N SER A 137 -2.94 0.48 -7.97
CA SER A 137 -2.66 -0.84 -7.40
C SER A 137 -3.61 -1.21 -6.28
N ALA A 138 -3.87 -2.50 -6.10
CA ALA A 138 -4.53 -3.07 -4.93
C ALA A 138 -3.55 -3.82 -4.01
N SER A 139 -2.23 -3.49 -4.05
CA SER A 139 -1.19 -4.08 -3.21
C SER A 139 -1.20 -5.62 -3.29
N HIS A 140 -1.40 -6.30 -2.17
CA HIS A 140 -1.38 -7.76 -2.04
C HIS A 140 -2.68 -8.47 -2.47
N ASN A 141 -3.72 -7.74 -2.88
CA ASN A 141 -4.97 -8.35 -3.33
C ASN A 141 -4.78 -9.23 -4.58
N PRO A 142 -5.67 -10.22 -4.82
CA PRO A 142 -5.67 -11.01 -6.06
C PRO A 142 -5.76 -10.14 -7.32
N MET A 143 -5.33 -10.68 -8.45
CA MET A 143 -5.23 -9.97 -9.74
C MET A 143 -6.54 -9.30 -10.21
N PRO A 144 -7.75 -9.86 -10.01
CA PRO A 144 -8.99 -9.23 -10.46
C PRO A 144 -9.31 -7.90 -9.79
N ASP A 145 -8.81 -7.69 -8.57
CA ASP A 145 -8.96 -6.41 -7.87
C ASP A 145 -7.99 -5.36 -8.42
N ASN A 146 -8.36 -4.08 -8.24
CA ASN A 146 -7.43 -2.97 -8.40
C ASN A 146 -7.76 -1.84 -7.40
N GLY A 147 -6.91 -0.81 -7.36
CA GLY A 147 -7.06 0.34 -6.48
C GLY A 147 -6.51 1.60 -7.08
N ILE A 148 -6.92 2.73 -6.54
CA ILE A 148 -6.40 4.06 -6.89
C ILE A 148 -6.06 4.77 -5.58
N LYS A 149 -4.78 5.08 -5.40
CA LYS A 149 -4.23 5.83 -4.26
C LYS A 149 -3.75 7.18 -4.76
N PHE A 150 -4.05 8.24 -4.01
CA PHE A 150 -3.59 9.59 -4.34
C PHE A 150 -2.51 10.07 -3.38
N PHE A 151 -1.61 10.89 -3.92
CA PHE A 151 -0.61 11.65 -3.18
C PHE A 151 -0.78 13.13 -3.47
N SER A 152 -0.67 13.96 -2.46
CA SER A 152 -0.54 15.41 -2.61
C SER A 152 0.87 15.79 -3.07
N ALA A 153 1.10 17.06 -3.37
CA ALA A 153 2.42 17.60 -3.61
C ALA A 153 3.39 17.17 -2.49
N GLY A 154 4.65 16.85 -2.87
CA GLY A 154 5.63 16.28 -1.94
C GLY A 154 5.46 14.76 -1.69
N GLY A 155 4.61 14.07 -2.44
CA GLY A 155 4.43 12.61 -2.37
C GLY A 155 3.75 12.11 -1.11
N HIS A 156 2.96 12.93 -0.45
CA HIS A 156 2.28 12.57 0.80
C HIS A 156 0.92 11.97 0.55
N LYS A 157 0.55 10.91 1.28
CA LYS A 157 -0.84 10.39 1.28
C LYS A 157 -1.82 11.48 1.67
N LEU A 158 -3.02 11.46 1.04
CA LEU A 158 -4.09 12.41 1.36
C LEU A 158 -4.60 12.18 2.78
N ASP A 159 -5.07 13.26 3.41
CA ASP A 159 -5.87 13.19 4.62
C ASP A 159 -7.36 12.99 4.30
N ASP A 160 -8.16 12.66 5.33
CA ASP A 160 -9.59 12.38 5.17
C ASP A 160 -10.35 13.58 4.60
N GLN A 161 -9.93 14.83 4.89
CA GLN A 161 -10.59 16.04 4.40
C GLN A 161 -10.38 16.21 2.88
N MET A 162 -9.19 15.91 2.40
CA MET A 162 -8.90 15.93 0.96
C MET A 162 -9.63 14.83 0.19
N GLU A 163 -9.70 13.61 0.78
CA GLU A 163 -10.47 12.50 0.21
C GLU A 163 -11.95 12.87 0.09
N GLU A 164 -12.55 13.43 1.15
CA GLU A 164 -13.94 13.91 1.17
C GLU A 164 -14.17 15.03 0.15
N ALA A 165 -13.26 16.00 0.04
CA ALA A 165 -13.35 17.06 -0.96
C ALA A 165 -13.31 16.53 -2.41
N ILE A 166 -12.56 15.46 -2.68
CA ILE A 166 -12.56 14.79 -3.99
C ILE A 166 -13.91 14.12 -4.24
N GLU A 167 -14.48 13.42 -3.25
CA GLU A 167 -15.80 12.79 -3.37
C GLU A 167 -16.90 13.85 -3.62
N GLU A 168 -16.87 14.97 -2.91
CA GLU A 168 -17.79 16.08 -3.12
C GLU A 168 -17.64 16.68 -4.54
N MET A 169 -16.41 16.93 -4.97
CA MET A 169 -16.13 17.45 -6.32
C MET A 169 -16.62 16.50 -7.43
N MET A 170 -16.61 15.19 -7.19
CA MET A 170 -17.18 14.24 -8.15
C MET A 170 -18.68 14.43 -8.37
N LEU A 171 -19.42 14.99 -7.41
CA LEU A 171 -20.86 15.25 -7.54
C LEU A 171 -21.12 16.51 -8.37
N ASP A 172 -20.19 17.45 -8.41
CA ASP A 172 -20.34 18.78 -9.05
C ASP A 172 -19.13 19.11 -9.94
N LEU A 173 -18.72 18.18 -10.80
CA LEU A 173 -17.66 18.44 -11.75
C LEU A 173 -18.08 19.52 -12.77
N PRO A 174 -17.17 20.44 -13.17
CA PRO A 174 -17.42 21.40 -14.21
C PRO A 174 -17.86 20.72 -15.53
N GLU A 175 -18.96 21.18 -16.12
CA GLU A 175 -19.46 20.66 -17.41
C GLU A 175 -18.45 20.85 -18.57
N SER A 176 -17.57 21.85 -18.46
CA SER A 176 -16.54 22.14 -19.44
C SER A 176 -15.20 22.47 -18.78
N GLY A 177 -14.13 21.91 -19.33
CA GLY A 177 -12.75 22.20 -18.93
C GLY A 177 -12.06 23.24 -19.84
N PRO A 178 -10.77 23.48 -19.62
CA PRO A 178 -9.94 24.32 -20.46
C PRO A 178 -9.90 23.79 -21.90
N THR A 179 -9.76 24.69 -22.89
CA THR A 179 -9.79 24.34 -24.30
C THR A 179 -8.48 24.68 -25.03
N GLY A 180 -8.30 24.11 -26.22
CA GLY A 180 -7.16 24.38 -27.09
C GLY A 180 -5.83 24.08 -26.41
N ALA A 181 -4.93 25.05 -26.38
CA ALA A 181 -3.61 24.92 -25.78
C ALA A 181 -3.64 24.76 -24.23
N ALA A 182 -4.77 24.98 -23.59
CA ALA A 182 -4.92 24.84 -22.16
C ALA A 182 -5.28 23.40 -21.70
N ILE A 183 -5.58 22.50 -22.61
CA ILE A 183 -5.75 21.05 -22.31
C ILE A 183 -4.41 20.48 -21.85
N GLY A 184 -4.42 19.61 -20.83
CA GLY A 184 -3.23 18.94 -20.33
C GLY A 184 -2.65 17.95 -21.34
N ARG A 185 -1.35 17.70 -21.23
CA ARG A 185 -0.66 16.67 -22.05
C ARG A 185 -0.46 15.41 -21.23
N VAL A 186 -0.44 14.27 -21.92
CA VAL A 186 -0.01 12.99 -21.36
C VAL A 186 1.37 12.67 -21.95
N LEU A 187 2.34 12.45 -21.10
CA LEU A 187 3.75 12.25 -21.43
C LEU A 187 4.23 10.93 -20.83
N ASP A 188 4.99 10.15 -21.58
CA ASP A 188 5.64 8.93 -21.09
C ASP A 188 7.03 9.29 -20.54
N GLU A 189 7.20 9.11 -19.24
CA GLU A 189 8.45 9.33 -18.51
C GLU A 189 8.96 8.02 -17.85
N SER A 190 8.46 6.87 -18.27
CA SER A 190 8.70 5.57 -17.63
C SER A 190 10.18 5.18 -17.57
N ALA A 191 10.95 5.53 -18.59
CA ALA A 191 12.38 5.22 -18.63
C ALA A 191 13.19 6.07 -17.64
N GLU A 192 12.90 7.37 -17.57
CA GLU A 192 13.58 8.31 -16.64
C GLU A 192 13.15 8.06 -15.18
N ALA A 193 11.89 7.72 -14.98
CA ALA A 193 11.31 7.49 -13.66
C ALA A 193 12.03 6.35 -12.88
N LEU A 194 12.29 5.22 -13.53
CA LEU A 194 13.02 4.11 -12.90
C LEU A 194 14.44 4.55 -12.49
N GLU A 195 15.17 5.21 -13.36
CA GLU A 195 16.53 5.66 -13.08
C GLU A 195 16.59 6.67 -11.92
N ARG A 196 15.62 7.59 -11.84
CA ARG A 196 15.51 8.56 -10.74
C ARG A 196 15.26 7.85 -9.40
N TYR A 197 14.33 6.88 -9.37
CA TYR A 197 14.06 6.11 -8.16
C TYR A 197 15.28 5.28 -7.73
N LEU A 198 15.96 4.61 -8.66
CA LEU A 198 17.21 3.87 -8.36
C LEU A 198 18.32 4.81 -7.86
N ALA A 199 18.43 6.01 -8.43
CA ALA A 199 19.38 7.02 -7.95
C ALA A 199 19.07 7.46 -6.52
N HIS A 200 17.79 7.67 -6.20
CA HIS A 200 17.34 7.98 -4.85
C HIS A 200 17.73 6.88 -3.85
N LEU A 201 17.44 5.62 -4.15
CA LEU A 201 17.79 4.48 -3.29
C LEU A 201 19.32 4.39 -3.05
N ARG A 202 20.14 4.67 -4.06
CA ARG A 202 21.60 4.71 -3.90
C ARG A 202 22.08 5.83 -2.97
N THR A 203 21.37 6.94 -2.91
CA THR A 203 21.71 8.03 -1.95
C THR A 203 21.28 7.69 -0.53
N ALA A 204 20.18 6.97 -0.38
CA ALA A 204 19.66 6.54 0.91
C ALA A 204 20.52 5.46 1.58
N VAL A 205 21.09 4.54 0.78
CA VAL A 205 21.93 3.44 1.28
C VAL A 205 23.25 3.40 0.51
N THR A 206 24.32 3.86 1.15
CA THR A 206 25.64 3.98 0.55
C THR A 206 26.61 2.83 0.92
N THR A 207 26.21 1.94 1.83
CA THR A 207 27.04 0.79 2.25
C THR A 207 27.09 -0.24 1.11
N PRO A 208 28.29 -0.64 0.62
CA PRO A 208 28.42 -1.70 -0.37
C PRO A 208 27.91 -3.04 0.17
N LEU A 209 27.21 -3.80 -0.66
CA LEU A 209 26.62 -5.10 -0.32
C LEU A 209 27.39 -6.27 -0.92
N ASP A 210 28.65 -6.06 -1.29
CA ASP A 210 29.52 -7.10 -1.86
C ASP A 210 29.62 -8.30 -0.93
N GLY A 211 29.44 -9.49 -1.48
CA GLY A 211 29.49 -10.75 -0.74
C GLY A 211 28.18 -11.18 -0.09
N ILE A 212 27.11 -10.38 -0.19
CA ILE A 212 25.78 -10.78 0.23
C ILE A 212 25.02 -11.38 -0.95
N ARG A 213 24.59 -12.64 -0.82
CA ARG A 213 23.73 -13.32 -1.77
C ARG A 213 22.28 -13.27 -1.30
N VAL A 214 21.40 -12.68 -2.09
CA VAL A 214 19.98 -12.48 -1.75
C VAL A 214 19.06 -13.09 -2.81
N VAL A 215 18.04 -13.81 -2.34
CA VAL A 215 16.87 -14.15 -3.16
C VAL A 215 15.83 -13.04 -2.98
N VAL A 216 15.31 -12.49 -4.07
CA VAL A 216 14.23 -11.51 -4.02
C VAL A 216 12.99 -12.03 -4.74
N ASP A 217 11.88 -12.14 -4.00
CA ASP A 217 10.56 -12.44 -4.56
C ASP A 217 9.84 -11.13 -4.86
N CYS A 218 9.63 -10.86 -6.14
CA CYS A 218 8.98 -9.64 -6.62
C CYS A 218 7.45 -9.78 -6.75
N ALA A 219 6.84 -10.88 -6.30
CA ALA A 219 5.40 -11.15 -6.40
C ALA A 219 4.80 -11.01 -7.82
N ASN A 220 5.62 -11.09 -8.87
CA ASN A 220 5.26 -10.63 -10.22
C ASN A 220 4.59 -9.24 -10.21
N GLY A 221 4.97 -8.37 -9.27
CA GLY A 221 4.40 -7.07 -8.96
C GLY A 221 5.23 -5.91 -9.49
N ALA A 222 5.02 -4.75 -8.93
CA ALA A 222 5.61 -3.48 -9.36
C ALA A 222 7.13 -3.40 -9.13
N ALA A 223 7.67 -4.18 -8.19
CA ALA A 223 9.10 -4.22 -7.89
C ALA A 223 9.93 -5.06 -8.86
N PHE A 224 9.32 -5.73 -9.86
CA PHE A 224 9.98 -6.75 -10.68
C PHE A 224 11.28 -6.31 -11.36
N LYS A 225 11.43 -5.03 -11.65
CA LYS A 225 12.67 -4.43 -12.14
C LYS A 225 13.42 -3.67 -11.05
N ALA A 226 12.69 -2.83 -10.30
CA ALA A 226 13.29 -1.87 -9.39
C ALA A 226 14.08 -2.54 -8.25
N ALA A 227 13.50 -3.53 -7.55
CA ALA A 227 14.15 -4.15 -6.41
C ALA A 227 15.41 -4.97 -6.80
N PRO A 228 15.35 -5.90 -7.79
CA PRO A 228 16.55 -6.62 -8.21
C PRO A 228 17.67 -5.70 -8.72
N GLU A 229 17.31 -4.63 -9.43
CA GLU A 229 18.30 -3.71 -9.96
C GLU A 229 18.92 -2.84 -8.85
N ALA A 230 18.13 -2.35 -7.91
CA ALA A 230 18.63 -1.60 -6.76
C ALA A 230 19.65 -2.42 -5.94
N TYR A 231 19.33 -3.68 -5.68
CA TYR A 231 20.20 -4.57 -4.91
C TYR A 231 21.49 -4.91 -5.66
N ARG A 232 21.43 -5.16 -6.99
CA ARG A 232 22.63 -5.37 -7.81
C ARG A 232 23.53 -4.13 -7.87
N GLN A 233 22.93 -2.97 -8.05
CA GLN A 233 23.68 -1.70 -8.08
C GLN A 233 24.37 -1.39 -6.74
N ALA A 234 23.82 -1.90 -5.63
CA ALA A 234 24.45 -1.81 -4.32
C ALA A 234 25.56 -2.88 -4.09
N GLY A 235 25.75 -3.84 -5.00
CA GLY A 235 26.81 -4.85 -4.96
C GLY A 235 26.37 -6.26 -4.56
N ALA A 236 25.08 -6.50 -4.28
CA ALA A 236 24.59 -7.83 -3.89
C ALA A 236 24.56 -8.81 -5.06
N ASP A 237 24.80 -10.12 -4.77
CA ASP A 237 24.54 -11.23 -5.68
C ASP A 237 23.04 -11.60 -5.63
N VAL A 238 22.29 -11.18 -6.66
CA VAL A 238 20.83 -11.21 -6.64
C VAL A 238 20.25 -12.33 -7.48
N VAL A 239 19.50 -13.22 -6.84
CA VAL A 239 18.61 -14.20 -7.46
C VAL A 239 17.19 -13.67 -7.42
N ALA A 240 16.66 -13.18 -8.54
CA ALA A 240 15.30 -12.69 -8.62
C ALA A 240 14.34 -13.81 -9.03
N ILE A 241 13.28 -13.99 -8.24
CA ILE A 241 12.17 -14.92 -8.52
C ILE A 241 10.87 -14.15 -8.66
N HIS A 242 9.89 -14.71 -9.36
CA HIS A 242 8.60 -14.08 -9.64
C HIS A 242 8.75 -12.61 -10.11
N ASN A 243 9.68 -12.39 -11.04
CA ASN A 243 10.01 -11.09 -11.62
C ASN A 243 9.66 -11.00 -13.11
N ALA A 244 8.74 -11.84 -13.57
CA ALA A 244 8.25 -11.90 -14.95
C ALA A 244 6.72 -11.71 -15.00
N PRO A 245 6.22 -10.49 -14.72
CA PRO A 245 4.79 -10.21 -14.74
C PRO A 245 4.22 -10.39 -16.16
N ASN A 246 3.05 -11.02 -16.26
CA ASN A 246 2.33 -11.26 -17.50
C ASN A 246 0.94 -10.60 -17.51
N SER A 247 0.71 -9.62 -16.62
CA SER A 247 -0.54 -8.91 -16.34
C SER A 247 -1.62 -9.70 -15.57
N TYR A 248 -1.42 -11.01 -15.36
CA TYR A 248 -2.42 -11.89 -14.73
C TYR A 248 -1.88 -12.63 -13.51
N ASN A 249 -0.57 -12.69 -13.30
CA ASN A 249 0.10 -13.53 -12.31
C ASN A 249 0.60 -12.77 -11.07
N ILE A 250 0.22 -11.50 -10.88
CA ILE A 250 0.58 -10.74 -9.67
C ILE A 250 -0.01 -11.40 -8.43
N ASN A 251 0.81 -11.59 -7.37
CA ASN A 251 0.43 -12.20 -6.09
C ASN A 251 -0.14 -13.62 -6.17
N GLU A 252 -0.02 -14.31 -7.29
CA GLU A 252 -0.58 -15.66 -7.46
C GLU A 252 0.30 -16.71 -6.77
N GLY A 253 0.03 -16.96 -5.48
CA GLY A 253 0.80 -17.92 -4.67
C GLY A 253 2.25 -17.52 -4.43
N VAL A 254 2.58 -16.23 -4.45
CA VAL A 254 3.95 -15.69 -4.39
C VAL A 254 3.98 -14.38 -3.57
N GLY A 255 5.19 -13.89 -3.26
CA GLY A 255 5.42 -12.63 -2.56
C GLY A 255 5.21 -12.72 -1.05
N SER A 256 5.08 -11.58 -0.38
CA SER A 256 5.07 -11.48 1.09
C SER A 256 3.87 -12.15 1.77
N THR A 257 2.81 -12.48 1.04
CA THR A 257 1.64 -13.22 1.55
C THR A 257 1.76 -14.73 1.41
N HIS A 258 2.79 -15.22 0.71
CA HIS A 258 3.12 -16.63 0.49
C HIS A 258 4.61 -16.88 0.78
N ILE A 259 4.99 -16.58 2.00
CA ILE A 259 6.39 -16.54 2.45
C ILE A 259 7.09 -17.89 2.35
N GLU A 260 6.34 -19.00 2.35
CA GLU A 260 6.84 -20.36 2.21
C GLU A 260 7.62 -20.57 0.91
N VAL A 261 7.30 -19.84 -0.14
CA VAL A 261 7.97 -19.93 -1.43
C VAL A 261 9.40 -19.42 -1.36
N ILE A 262 9.59 -18.24 -0.75
CA ILE A 262 10.94 -17.69 -0.61
C ILE A 262 11.75 -18.41 0.47
N GLN A 263 11.11 -18.98 1.51
CA GLN A 263 11.77 -19.85 2.49
C GLN A 263 12.47 -21.02 1.80
N GLN A 264 11.80 -21.68 0.87
CA GLN A 264 12.37 -22.77 0.09
C GLN A 264 13.45 -22.25 -0.87
N ALA A 265 13.21 -21.15 -1.56
CA ALA A 265 14.15 -20.58 -2.52
C ALA A 265 15.48 -20.15 -1.88
N VAL A 266 15.46 -19.59 -0.67
CA VAL A 266 16.69 -19.24 0.08
C VAL A 266 17.58 -20.48 0.29
N ILE A 267 16.97 -21.61 0.69
CA ILE A 267 17.70 -22.87 0.94
C ILE A 267 18.24 -23.45 -0.38
N GLU A 268 17.41 -23.49 -1.43
CA GLU A 268 17.79 -24.01 -2.75
C GLU A 268 18.95 -23.24 -3.37
N HIS A 269 18.92 -21.90 -3.24
CA HIS A 269 19.95 -21.03 -3.80
C HIS A 269 21.12 -20.79 -2.85
N GLN A 270 21.11 -21.37 -1.64
CA GLN A 270 22.14 -21.16 -0.62
C GLN A 270 22.41 -19.65 -0.38
N ALA A 271 21.33 -18.87 -0.27
CA ALA A 271 21.42 -17.44 -0.10
C ALA A 271 21.60 -17.06 1.38
N ASP A 272 22.21 -15.91 1.65
CA ASP A 272 22.37 -15.36 2.99
C ASP A 272 21.04 -14.90 3.58
N LEU A 273 20.14 -14.43 2.69
CA LEU A 273 18.77 -14.05 3.04
C LEU A 273 17.84 -14.08 1.83
N GLY A 274 16.55 -14.08 2.12
CA GLY A 274 15.47 -13.81 1.17
C GLY A 274 14.73 -12.53 1.52
N LEU A 275 14.24 -11.81 0.50
CA LEU A 275 13.40 -10.61 0.65
C LEU A 275 12.13 -10.77 -0.19
N ALA A 276 10.97 -10.77 0.45
CA ALA A 276 9.68 -10.91 -0.22
C ALA A 276 8.92 -9.58 -0.20
N HIS A 277 8.56 -9.12 -1.39
CA HIS A 277 7.70 -7.94 -1.57
C HIS A 277 6.24 -8.34 -1.82
N ASP A 278 5.33 -7.41 -1.65
CA ASP A 278 3.95 -7.54 -2.13
C ASP A 278 3.78 -6.86 -3.51
N GLY A 279 2.57 -6.90 -4.05
CA GLY A 279 2.32 -6.51 -5.44
C GLY A 279 2.72 -5.07 -5.81
N ASP A 280 2.69 -4.12 -4.89
CA ASP A 280 3.13 -2.74 -5.10
C ASP A 280 4.38 -2.35 -4.28
N ALA A 281 4.98 -3.34 -3.62
CA ALA A 281 6.26 -3.28 -2.95
C ALA A 281 6.41 -2.16 -1.91
N ASP A 282 5.31 -1.79 -1.26
CA ASP A 282 5.35 -0.93 -0.09
C ASP A 282 5.72 -1.72 1.18
N ARG A 283 5.88 -3.07 1.06
CA ARG A 283 6.25 -4.02 2.11
C ARG A 283 7.48 -4.83 1.75
N CYS A 284 8.19 -5.27 2.82
CA CYS A 284 9.28 -6.22 2.75
C CYS A 284 9.26 -7.14 3.97
N LEU A 285 9.20 -8.44 3.74
CA LEU A 285 9.51 -9.45 4.74
C LEU A 285 10.84 -10.11 4.40
N ALA A 286 11.58 -10.54 5.41
CA ALA A 286 12.84 -11.23 5.20
C ALA A 286 12.78 -12.70 5.65
N VAL A 287 13.71 -13.50 5.14
CA VAL A 287 13.92 -14.90 5.50
C VAL A 287 15.41 -15.10 5.69
N ASP A 288 15.81 -15.76 6.78
CA ASP A 288 17.22 -16.08 7.04
C ASP A 288 17.72 -17.27 6.18
N SER A 289 19.02 -17.53 6.23
CA SER A 289 19.66 -18.62 5.44
C SER A 289 19.18 -20.02 5.83
N GLU A 290 18.49 -20.20 6.95
CA GLU A 290 17.89 -21.46 7.38
C GLU A 290 16.39 -21.58 7.01
N GLY A 291 15.83 -20.56 6.35
CA GLY A 291 14.43 -20.52 5.99
C GLY A 291 13.49 -19.99 7.07
N ASN A 292 13.99 -19.40 8.15
CA ASN A 292 13.12 -18.79 9.17
C ASN A 292 12.69 -17.40 8.74
N VAL A 293 11.41 -17.07 8.98
CA VAL A 293 10.87 -15.75 8.68
C VAL A 293 11.40 -14.71 9.66
N VAL A 294 11.78 -13.56 9.14
CA VAL A 294 12.10 -12.32 9.86
C VAL A 294 11.07 -11.30 9.44
N ASP A 295 10.06 -11.09 10.27
CA ASP A 295 8.92 -10.24 9.97
C ASP A 295 9.20 -8.74 10.16
N GLY A 296 8.21 -7.90 9.85
CA GLY A 296 8.34 -6.45 9.98
C GLY A 296 8.70 -5.98 11.38
N ASP A 297 8.23 -6.66 12.42
CA ASP A 297 8.57 -6.31 13.81
C ASP A 297 10.04 -6.57 14.11
N GLN A 298 10.58 -7.72 13.65
CA GLN A 298 12.00 -8.04 13.81
C GLN A 298 12.87 -7.09 12.96
N ILE A 299 12.45 -6.75 11.73
CA ILE A 299 13.15 -5.77 10.89
C ILE A 299 13.16 -4.41 11.58
N MET A 300 12.01 -3.94 12.11
CA MET A 300 11.94 -2.69 12.89
C MET A 300 12.89 -2.71 14.09
N ALA A 301 12.95 -3.82 14.83
CA ALA A 301 13.86 -3.96 15.97
C ALA A 301 15.34 -3.82 15.54
N ILE A 302 15.73 -4.50 14.45
CA ILE A 302 17.09 -4.43 13.89
C ILE A 302 17.44 -3.00 13.50
N LEU A 303 16.54 -2.34 12.75
CA LEU A 303 16.79 -0.98 12.24
C LEU A 303 16.74 0.07 13.35
N ALA A 304 15.81 -0.03 14.30
CA ALA A 304 15.74 0.89 15.44
C ALA A 304 17.02 0.87 16.28
N ILE A 305 17.56 -0.33 16.55
CA ILE A 305 18.83 -0.48 17.28
C ILE A 305 19.99 0.09 16.46
N ALA A 306 20.04 -0.19 15.14
CA ALA A 306 21.07 0.35 14.26
C ALA A 306 21.03 1.88 14.23
N MET A 307 19.86 2.47 14.00
CA MET A 307 19.70 3.94 13.96
C MET A 307 20.02 4.59 15.32
N LYS A 308 19.73 3.91 16.43
CA LYS A 308 20.12 4.39 17.75
C LYS A 308 21.64 4.40 17.93
N GLU A 309 22.34 3.32 17.52
CA GLU A 309 23.80 3.23 17.56
C GLU A 309 24.46 4.31 16.71
N ASP A 310 23.86 4.63 15.55
CA ASP A 310 24.35 5.66 14.62
C ASP A 310 23.91 7.08 15.03
N GLY A 311 23.06 7.24 16.06
CA GLY A 311 22.54 8.53 16.53
C GLY A 311 21.44 9.13 15.65
N GLU A 312 20.84 8.34 14.78
CA GLU A 312 19.82 8.72 13.79
C GLU A 312 18.39 8.47 14.26
N LEU A 313 18.20 7.66 15.34
CA LEU A 313 16.87 7.39 15.90
C LEU A 313 16.41 8.60 16.73
N LYS A 314 15.68 9.50 16.11
CA LYS A 314 15.17 10.71 16.75
C LYS A 314 14.38 10.38 18.00
N LYS A 315 14.69 11.08 19.10
CA LYS A 315 14.08 10.91 20.43
C LYS A 315 14.17 9.48 20.97
N ASN A 316 15.08 8.63 20.45
CA ASN A 316 15.18 7.21 20.75
C ASN A 316 13.81 6.51 20.73
N THR A 317 12.97 6.80 19.72
CA THR A 317 11.58 6.35 19.70
C THR A 317 11.27 5.64 18.37
N LEU A 318 10.65 4.45 18.46
CA LEU A 318 10.08 3.68 17.37
C LEU A 318 8.55 3.83 17.38
N VAL A 319 7.93 3.98 16.20
CA VAL A 319 6.48 3.95 16.04
C VAL A 319 6.06 2.59 15.49
N ALA A 320 5.11 1.92 16.16
CA ALA A 320 4.54 0.66 15.70
C ALA A 320 3.02 0.63 15.94
N THR A 321 2.32 -0.36 15.39
CA THR A 321 0.89 -0.49 15.65
C THR A 321 0.62 -1.37 16.87
N VAL A 322 -0.61 -1.30 17.40
CA VAL A 322 -1.06 -2.19 18.49
C VAL A 322 -1.03 -3.67 18.10
N MET A 323 -0.83 -4.01 16.82
CA MET A 323 -0.70 -5.39 16.34
C MET A 323 0.73 -5.93 16.42
N SER A 324 1.74 -5.07 16.56
CA SER A 324 3.13 -5.53 16.70
C SER A 324 3.29 -6.47 17.89
N ASN A 325 4.07 -7.52 17.70
CA ASN A 325 4.28 -8.56 18.72
C ASN A 325 4.84 -7.95 20.03
N LEU A 326 4.38 -8.44 21.18
CA LEU A 326 4.88 -7.97 22.48
C LEU A 326 6.41 -8.12 22.61
N GLY A 327 7.00 -9.09 21.89
CA GLY A 327 8.44 -9.27 21.81
C GLY A 327 9.17 -8.03 21.30
N LEU A 328 8.59 -7.29 20.34
CA LEU A 328 9.15 -6.01 19.89
C LEU A 328 9.22 -4.98 21.03
N LYS A 329 8.14 -4.84 21.78
CA LYS A 329 8.08 -3.91 22.92
C LYS A 329 9.10 -4.24 24.00
N LEU A 330 9.27 -5.54 24.29
CA LEU A 330 10.26 -6.01 25.26
C LEU A 330 11.70 -5.75 24.75
N ALA A 331 11.97 -6.05 23.48
CA ALA A 331 13.28 -5.81 22.86
C ALA A 331 13.64 -4.30 22.85
N MET A 332 12.69 -3.43 22.50
CA MET A 332 12.91 -1.99 22.51
C MET A 332 13.17 -1.47 23.94
N LYS A 333 12.43 -1.95 24.92
CA LYS A 333 12.67 -1.61 26.33
C LYS A 333 14.07 -2.01 26.79
N GLU A 334 14.53 -3.21 26.42
CA GLU A 334 15.87 -3.69 26.74
C GLU A 334 16.95 -2.85 26.05
N ALA A 335 16.71 -2.46 24.81
CA ALA A 335 17.59 -1.57 24.05
C ALA A 335 17.54 -0.09 24.52
N GLY A 336 16.66 0.27 25.46
CA GLY A 336 16.43 1.65 25.91
C GLY A 336 15.88 2.54 24.80
N ILE A 337 14.95 1.97 24.00
CA ILE A 337 14.21 2.64 22.93
C ILE A 337 12.75 2.74 23.35
N ASP A 338 12.19 3.93 23.32
CA ASP A 338 10.77 4.14 23.58
C ASP A 338 9.92 3.68 22.40
N MET A 339 8.70 3.20 22.68
CA MET A 339 7.75 2.84 21.66
C MET A 339 6.49 3.70 21.74
N ARG A 340 6.02 4.14 20.59
CA ARG A 340 4.68 4.72 20.43
C ARG A 340 3.80 3.78 19.64
N GLU A 341 2.68 3.39 20.26
CA GLU A 341 1.71 2.48 19.65
C GLU A 341 0.57 3.28 19.02
N THR A 342 0.29 3.01 17.75
CA THR A 342 -0.82 3.60 16.99
C THR A 342 -1.91 2.56 16.74
N LYS A 343 -3.06 3.01 16.24
CA LYS A 343 -4.05 2.14 15.62
C LYS A 343 -3.45 1.43 14.39
N VAL A 344 -4.07 0.31 14.00
CA VAL A 344 -3.70 -0.43 12.78
C VAL A 344 -3.99 0.41 11.53
N GLY A 345 -3.02 0.48 10.66
CA GLY A 345 -3.07 1.20 9.39
C GLY A 345 -1.91 2.18 9.25
N ASP A 346 -1.27 2.14 8.12
CA ASP A 346 -0.10 2.93 7.78
C ASP A 346 -0.31 4.45 7.94
N ARG A 347 -1.52 4.95 7.66
CA ARG A 347 -1.89 6.37 7.88
C ARG A 347 -1.69 6.83 9.32
N TYR A 348 -1.93 5.96 10.30
CA TYR A 348 -1.74 6.30 11.73
C TYR A 348 -0.27 6.31 12.11
N VAL A 349 0.51 5.38 11.57
CA VAL A 349 1.97 5.36 11.73
C VAL A 349 2.58 6.61 11.13
N LEU A 350 2.21 6.98 9.90
CA LEU A 350 2.66 8.19 9.21
C LEU A 350 2.29 9.46 9.97
N ALA A 351 1.05 9.54 10.47
CA ALA A 351 0.59 10.70 11.24
C ALA A 351 1.42 10.89 12.52
N GLU A 352 1.70 9.79 13.25
CA GLU A 352 2.53 9.85 14.46
C GLU A 352 3.98 10.21 14.15
N LEU A 353 4.57 9.60 13.11
CA LEU A 353 5.94 9.93 12.66
C LEU A 353 6.11 11.43 12.37
N ARG A 354 5.15 12.01 11.65
CA ARG A 354 5.17 13.43 11.27
C ARG A 354 4.92 14.35 12.46
N SER A 355 3.83 14.12 13.20
CA SER A 355 3.43 15.01 14.30
C SER A 355 4.47 15.04 15.42
N SER A 356 5.18 13.94 15.60
CA SER A 356 6.20 13.78 16.64
C SER A 356 7.63 13.94 16.14
N ASP A 357 7.86 14.20 14.85
CA ASP A 357 9.20 14.29 14.23
C ASP A 357 10.07 13.07 14.61
N LEU A 358 9.63 11.89 14.20
CA LEU A 358 10.30 10.61 14.46
C LEU A 358 10.86 10.02 13.17
N SER A 359 11.84 9.11 13.25
CA SER A 359 12.64 8.66 12.12
C SER A 359 12.40 7.23 11.66
N LEU A 360 11.64 6.42 12.42
CA LEU A 360 11.33 5.04 12.04
C LEU A 360 9.97 4.62 12.59
N GLY A 361 9.19 3.96 11.76
CA GLY A 361 7.96 3.31 12.17
C GLY A 361 7.45 2.31 11.14
N GLY A 362 6.50 1.47 11.53
CA GLY A 362 5.94 0.49 10.60
C GLY A 362 4.98 -0.48 11.24
N GLU A 363 4.77 -1.58 10.52
CA GLU A 363 3.85 -2.66 10.86
C GLU A 363 4.51 -4.03 10.72
N GLN A 364 4.03 -5.01 11.47
CA GLN A 364 4.48 -6.41 11.38
C GLN A 364 4.39 -6.97 9.95
N SER A 365 3.47 -6.45 9.13
CA SER A 365 3.31 -6.83 7.71
C SER A 365 4.50 -6.48 6.82
N GLY A 366 5.52 -5.79 7.34
CA GLY A 366 6.70 -5.36 6.60
C GLY A 366 6.56 -3.97 5.95
N HIS A 367 5.49 -3.24 6.22
CA HIS A 367 5.36 -1.84 5.80
C HIS A 367 6.15 -0.94 6.74
N LEU A 368 7.38 -0.60 6.36
CA LEU A 368 8.28 0.23 7.15
C LEU A 368 8.48 1.58 6.49
N VAL A 369 8.45 2.63 7.30
CA VAL A 369 8.63 4.03 6.89
C VAL A 369 9.86 4.60 7.55
N ILE A 370 10.75 5.16 6.73
CA ILE A 370 11.93 5.93 7.14
C ILE A 370 11.76 7.35 6.58
N PRO A 371 11.19 8.29 7.34
CA PRO A 371 10.79 9.62 6.84
C PRO A 371 11.89 10.45 6.20
N GLU A 372 13.15 10.17 6.51
CA GLU A 372 14.29 10.81 5.88
C GLU A 372 14.42 10.48 4.39
N HIS A 373 13.94 9.28 4.00
CA HIS A 373 14.10 8.75 2.65
C HIS A 373 12.78 8.54 1.91
N GLY A 374 11.63 8.67 2.57
CA GLY A 374 10.35 8.47 1.91
C GLY A 374 9.15 8.89 2.73
N THR A 375 8.04 9.12 2.03
CA THR A 375 6.77 9.59 2.61
C THR A 375 5.78 8.45 2.87
N THR A 376 6.13 7.22 2.51
CA THR A 376 5.34 5.99 2.70
C THR A 376 6.28 4.82 2.94
N GLY A 377 5.74 3.63 3.21
CA GLY A 377 6.55 2.40 3.29
C GLY A 377 7.24 2.11 1.98
N ASP A 378 8.50 1.64 2.08
CA ASP A 378 9.31 1.26 0.93
C ASP A 378 10.01 -0.07 1.20
N GLY A 379 9.48 -1.13 0.56
CA GLY A 379 10.02 -2.47 0.72
C GLY A 379 11.42 -2.61 0.13
N THR A 380 11.73 -1.92 -0.97
CA THR A 380 13.06 -1.97 -1.59
C THR A 380 14.10 -1.28 -0.71
N LEU A 381 13.79 -0.11 -0.18
CA LEU A 381 14.64 0.61 0.78
C LEU A 381 14.85 -0.22 2.06
N THR A 382 13.78 -0.82 2.58
CA THR A 382 13.83 -1.69 3.76
C THR A 382 14.81 -2.84 3.55
N GLY A 383 14.75 -3.53 2.41
CA GLY A 383 15.68 -4.60 2.05
C GLY A 383 17.13 -4.12 1.95
N LEU A 384 17.38 -2.97 1.29
CA LEU A 384 18.69 -2.34 1.21
C LEU A 384 19.27 -1.99 2.60
N THR A 385 18.45 -1.38 3.46
CA THR A 385 18.87 -0.97 4.80
C THR A 385 19.18 -2.16 5.69
N LEU A 386 18.39 -3.23 5.60
CA LEU A 386 18.64 -4.48 6.32
C LEU A 386 19.96 -5.12 5.87
N MET A 387 20.19 -5.26 4.55
CA MET A 387 21.43 -5.80 4.01
C MET A 387 22.64 -4.91 4.35
N ALA A 388 22.48 -3.58 4.34
CA ALA A 388 23.53 -2.65 4.77
C ALA A 388 23.91 -2.88 6.24
N ARG A 389 22.94 -3.19 7.11
CA ARG A 389 23.22 -3.54 8.51
C ARG A 389 23.99 -4.85 8.62
N MET A 390 23.66 -5.86 7.81
CA MET A 390 24.42 -7.12 7.72
C MET A 390 25.87 -6.83 7.29
N ALA A 391 26.07 -6.08 6.21
CA ALA A 391 27.41 -5.75 5.69
C ALA A 391 28.26 -4.99 6.71
N ARG A 392 27.71 -3.97 7.38
CA ARG A 392 28.42 -3.17 8.36
C ARG A 392 28.83 -3.95 9.62
N THR A 393 28.01 -4.92 10.02
CA THR A 393 28.25 -5.68 11.25
C THR A 393 28.94 -7.03 11.03
N GLY A 394 28.94 -7.54 9.80
CA GLY A 394 29.36 -8.90 9.48
C GLY A 394 28.47 -9.99 10.08
N LYS A 395 27.27 -9.61 10.57
CA LYS A 395 26.29 -10.54 11.16
C LYS A 395 25.29 -11.02 10.12
N THR A 396 24.86 -12.25 10.25
CA THR A 396 23.73 -12.80 9.49
C THR A 396 22.41 -12.12 9.92
N VAL A 397 21.39 -12.18 9.06
CA VAL A 397 20.07 -11.65 9.42
C VAL A 397 19.46 -12.40 10.61
N LYS A 398 19.74 -13.71 10.76
CA LYS A 398 19.38 -14.51 11.93
C LYS A 398 19.96 -13.96 13.24
N GLU A 399 21.26 -13.66 13.23
CA GLU A 399 21.94 -13.07 14.41
C GLU A 399 21.39 -11.67 14.72
N LEU A 400 21.10 -10.87 13.70
CA LEU A 400 20.48 -9.55 13.89
C LEU A 400 19.05 -9.67 14.43
N ALA A 401 18.24 -10.60 13.93
CA ALA A 401 16.87 -10.82 14.39
C ALA A 401 16.79 -11.36 15.83
N SER A 402 17.86 -11.95 16.34
CA SER A 402 17.92 -12.48 17.71
C SER A 402 17.76 -11.41 18.80
N VAL A 403 17.82 -10.13 18.45
CA VAL A 403 17.53 -9.01 19.38
C VAL A 403 16.08 -9.00 19.86
N MET A 404 15.18 -9.71 19.18
CA MET A 404 13.77 -9.83 19.50
C MET A 404 13.36 -11.31 19.58
N THR A 405 12.72 -11.71 20.67
CA THR A 405 12.04 -13.00 20.77
C THR A 405 10.59 -12.83 20.35
N VAL A 406 10.19 -13.48 19.27
CA VAL A 406 8.78 -13.51 18.83
C VAL A 406 7.97 -14.38 19.78
N LEU A 407 6.99 -13.78 20.45
CA LEU A 407 6.09 -14.53 21.33
C LEU A 407 5.02 -15.26 20.50
N PRO A 408 4.75 -16.55 20.79
CA PRO A 408 3.65 -17.27 20.17
C PRO A 408 2.32 -16.54 20.31
N GLN A 409 1.63 -16.37 19.17
CA GLN A 409 0.34 -15.69 19.07
C GLN A 409 -0.76 -16.66 18.68
N THR A 410 -1.93 -16.51 19.29
CA THR A 410 -3.17 -17.18 18.88
C THR A 410 -4.25 -16.13 18.60
N LEU A 411 -4.82 -16.17 17.40
CA LEU A 411 -5.93 -15.32 16.97
C LEU A 411 -7.16 -16.19 16.76
N ILE A 412 -8.28 -15.83 17.41
CA ILE A 412 -9.59 -16.47 17.21
C ILE A 412 -10.58 -15.41 16.78
N ASN A 413 -11.23 -15.64 15.63
CA ASN A 413 -12.33 -14.83 15.16
C ASN A 413 -13.64 -15.34 15.75
N VAL A 414 -14.36 -14.50 16.48
CA VAL A 414 -15.63 -14.83 17.12
C VAL A 414 -16.75 -14.03 16.43
N PRO A 415 -17.68 -14.67 15.70
CA PRO A 415 -18.83 -13.98 15.16
C PRO A 415 -19.68 -13.38 16.29
N VAL A 416 -20.15 -12.13 16.12
CA VAL A 416 -20.97 -11.41 17.10
C VAL A 416 -22.02 -10.57 16.38
N GLU A 417 -23.22 -10.49 16.93
CA GLU A 417 -24.32 -9.69 16.35
C GLU A 417 -24.18 -8.20 16.71
N ASN A 418 -23.70 -7.91 17.92
CA ASN A 418 -23.58 -6.53 18.42
C ASN A 418 -22.20 -6.25 19.02
N LYS A 419 -21.34 -5.60 18.24
CA LYS A 419 -19.98 -5.23 18.67
C LYS A 419 -19.95 -4.30 19.89
N ALA A 420 -20.92 -3.41 20.02
CA ALA A 420 -20.97 -2.45 21.14
C ALA A 420 -21.30 -3.17 22.46
N GLU A 421 -22.12 -4.20 22.42
CA GLU A 421 -22.51 -5.00 23.56
C GLU A 421 -21.32 -5.76 24.13
N VAL A 422 -20.51 -6.39 23.27
CA VAL A 422 -19.27 -7.09 23.67
C VAL A 422 -18.30 -6.15 24.39
N LEU A 423 -18.08 -4.94 23.86
CA LEU A 423 -17.19 -3.94 24.47
C LEU A 423 -17.73 -3.43 25.82
N GLY A 424 -19.04 -3.37 25.96
CA GLY A 424 -19.72 -2.93 27.19
C GLY A 424 -19.78 -4.01 28.27
N ASN A 425 -19.69 -5.28 27.91
CA ASN A 425 -19.99 -6.43 28.78
C ASN A 425 -18.97 -6.60 29.90
N ASP A 426 -19.44 -6.66 31.13
CA ASP A 426 -18.60 -6.74 32.33
C ASP A 426 -17.94 -8.13 32.48
N ALA A 427 -18.56 -9.21 32.02
CA ALA A 427 -17.96 -10.54 32.02
C ALA A 427 -16.76 -10.61 31.07
N VAL A 428 -16.86 -9.97 29.89
CA VAL A 428 -15.76 -9.86 28.94
C VAL A 428 -14.60 -9.04 29.55
N LYS A 429 -14.89 -7.90 30.18
CA LYS A 429 -13.86 -7.08 30.83
C LYS A 429 -13.16 -7.82 31.97
N GLN A 430 -13.90 -8.55 32.82
CA GLN A 430 -13.34 -9.37 33.88
C GLN A 430 -12.48 -10.51 33.34
N ALA A 431 -12.93 -11.18 32.27
CA ALA A 431 -12.15 -12.24 31.65
C ALA A 431 -10.83 -11.72 31.06
N ILE A 432 -10.84 -10.54 30.43
CA ILE A 432 -9.61 -9.89 29.93
C ILE A 432 -8.69 -9.52 31.09
N ALA A 433 -9.21 -8.96 32.16
CA ALA A 433 -8.41 -8.59 33.35
C ALA A 433 -7.75 -9.82 33.97
N GLY A 434 -8.50 -10.92 34.17
CA GLY A 434 -7.96 -12.17 34.68
C GLY A 434 -6.91 -12.80 33.77
N ALA A 435 -7.14 -12.75 32.45
CA ALA A 435 -6.16 -13.23 31.47
C ALA A 435 -4.86 -12.42 31.49
N ASN A 436 -4.94 -11.08 31.61
CA ASN A 436 -3.77 -10.23 31.72
C ASN A 436 -3.02 -10.47 33.05
N GLU A 437 -3.73 -10.74 34.14
CA GLU A 437 -3.12 -11.09 35.41
C GLU A 437 -2.39 -12.45 35.33
N GLU A 438 -2.99 -13.48 34.67
CA GLU A 438 -2.35 -14.78 34.42
C GLU A 438 -1.09 -14.66 33.54
N LEU A 439 -1.12 -13.78 32.54
CA LEU A 439 -0.02 -13.58 31.59
C LEU A 439 1.12 -12.72 32.17
N GLY A 440 0.82 -11.77 33.07
CA GLY A 440 1.78 -10.82 33.61
C GLY A 440 2.53 -10.06 32.50
N ASP A 441 3.84 -9.87 32.68
CA ASP A 441 4.71 -9.20 31.69
C ASP A 441 5.15 -10.12 30.53
N THR A 442 4.72 -11.40 30.53
CA THR A 442 5.16 -12.42 29.55
C THR A 442 4.13 -12.71 28.47
N GLY A 443 3.05 -11.93 28.42
CA GLY A 443 2.02 -12.05 27.41
C GLY A 443 1.05 -10.88 27.43
N ARG A 444 0.11 -10.88 26.52
CA ARG A 444 -0.97 -9.86 26.45
C ARG A 444 -2.22 -10.38 25.77
N VAL A 445 -3.32 -9.71 26.04
CA VAL A 445 -4.60 -9.89 25.35
C VAL A 445 -4.89 -8.64 24.53
N LEU A 446 -5.28 -8.84 23.26
CA LEU A 446 -5.86 -7.81 22.42
C LEU A 446 -7.22 -8.26 21.91
N LEU A 447 -8.28 -7.60 22.34
CA LEU A 447 -9.64 -7.82 21.87
C LEU A 447 -10.08 -6.62 21.00
N ARG A 448 -10.44 -6.86 19.74
CA ARG A 448 -10.86 -5.77 18.86
C ARG A 448 -11.99 -6.20 17.91
N PRO A 449 -12.95 -5.28 17.60
CA PRO A 449 -13.93 -5.52 16.55
C PRO A 449 -13.26 -5.54 15.18
N SER A 450 -13.74 -6.38 14.27
CA SER A 450 -13.42 -6.27 12.85
C SER A 450 -14.06 -5.01 12.26
N GLY A 451 -13.34 -4.30 11.39
CA GLY A 451 -13.87 -3.12 10.69
C GLY A 451 -14.83 -3.48 9.56
N THR A 452 -14.69 -4.66 8.96
CA THR A 452 -15.39 -5.07 7.73
C THR A 452 -16.34 -6.25 7.92
N GLU A 453 -16.20 -7.04 8.99
CA GLU A 453 -16.94 -8.25 9.24
C GLU A 453 -17.64 -8.17 10.61
N GLU A 454 -18.76 -8.90 10.79
CA GLU A 454 -19.47 -8.97 12.06
C GLU A 454 -18.85 -9.99 13.00
N LEU A 455 -17.63 -9.64 13.46
CA LEU A 455 -16.88 -10.48 14.39
C LEU A 455 -15.94 -9.65 15.28
N PHE A 456 -15.56 -10.27 16.40
CA PHE A 456 -14.45 -9.84 17.23
C PHE A 456 -13.22 -10.72 17.01
N ARG A 457 -12.07 -10.08 17.03
CA ARG A 457 -10.76 -10.74 16.97
C ARG A 457 -10.18 -10.80 18.38
N VAL A 458 -10.11 -12.02 18.92
CA VAL A 458 -9.47 -12.33 20.21
C VAL A 458 -8.06 -12.77 19.93
N MET A 459 -7.07 -11.94 20.23
CA MET A 459 -5.66 -12.24 20.06
C MET A 459 -5.00 -12.34 21.43
N VAL A 460 -4.21 -13.41 21.62
CA VAL A 460 -3.42 -13.63 22.82
C VAL A 460 -2.00 -13.98 22.42
N GLU A 461 -1.05 -13.29 23.02
CA GLU A 461 0.37 -13.62 22.97
C GLU A 461 0.81 -14.13 24.33
N ALA A 462 1.67 -15.15 24.34
CA ALA A 462 2.18 -15.74 25.56
C ALA A 462 3.58 -16.36 25.33
N LYS A 463 4.28 -16.66 26.40
CA LYS A 463 5.61 -17.30 26.36
C LYS A 463 5.66 -18.64 25.61
N ASP A 464 4.52 -19.32 25.50
CA ASP A 464 4.38 -20.58 24.78
C ASP A 464 3.01 -20.67 24.09
N ALA A 465 2.95 -21.44 22.98
CA ALA A 465 1.75 -21.58 22.15
C ALA A 465 0.59 -22.30 22.86
N ALA A 466 0.85 -23.15 23.87
CA ALA A 466 -0.20 -23.85 24.61
C ALA A 466 -0.95 -22.88 25.52
N THR A 467 -0.21 -22.02 26.23
CA THR A 467 -0.76 -20.94 27.06
C THR A 467 -1.56 -19.94 26.21
N ALA A 468 -1.00 -19.49 25.09
CA ALA A 468 -1.72 -18.59 24.18
C ALA A 468 -3.05 -19.17 23.72
N ARG A 469 -3.07 -20.42 23.25
CA ARG A 469 -4.29 -21.12 22.79
C ARG A 469 -5.31 -21.31 23.91
N LYS A 470 -4.88 -21.72 25.10
CA LYS A 470 -5.76 -21.92 26.26
C LYS A 470 -6.51 -20.63 26.60
N ILE A 471 -5.77 -19.54 26.76
CA ILE A 471 -6.34 -18.25 27.16
C ILE A 471 -7.21 -17.67 26.05
N ALA A 472 -6.76 -17.73 24.78
CA ALA A 472 -7.55 -17.26 23.63
C ALA A 472 -8.87 -18.03 23.50
N GLY A 473 -8.85 -19.36 23.69
CA GLY A 473 -10.06 -20.20 23.68
C GLY A 473 -11.03 -19.84 24.80
N SER A 474 -10.53 -19.62 26.01
CA SER A 474 -11.36 -19.21 27.15
C SER A 474 -12.01 -17.84 26.92
N LEU A 475 -11.26 -16.87 26.43
CA LEU A 475 -11.79 -15.54 26.08
C LEU A 475 -12.80 -15.58 24.93
N ALA A 476 -12.50 -16.34 23.88
CA ALA A 476 -13.41 -16.53 22.75
C ALA A 476 -14.76 -17.14 23.19
N ALA A 477 -14.73 -18.09 24.13
CA ALA A 477 -15.97 -18.69 24.69
C ALA A 477 -16.81 -17.66 25.48
N VAL A 478 -16.16 -16.73 26.20
CA VAL A 478 -16.87 -15.63 26.91
C VAL A 478 -17.46 -14.63 25.91
N VAL A 479 -16.70 -14.24 24.88
CA VAL A 479 -17.16 -13.31 23.83
C VAL A 479 -18.34 -13.90 23.05
N ALA A 480 -18.33 -15.20 22.77
CA ALA A 480 -19.42 -15.89 22.02
C ALA A 480 -20.73 -16.02 22.82
N GLN A 481 -20.77 -15.71 24.13
CA GLN A 481 -21.96 -15.73 24.96
C GLN A 481 -22.69 -14.37 25.03
N VAL A 482 -22.11 -13.35 24.44
CA VAL A 482 -22.63 -11.98 24.37
C VAL A 482 -23.23 -11.72 22.99
#